data_eff98e81c6306e89ee1b4ab6fb9eaed1
#
_entry.id   eff98e81c6306e89ee1b4ab6fb9eaed1
#
_cell.length_a   1.000
_cell.length_b   1.000
_cell.length_c   1.000
_cell.angle_alpha   90.00
_cell.angle_beta   90.00
_cell.angle_gamma   90.00
#
_symmetry.space_group_name_H-M   'P 1'
#
loop_
_entity.id
_entity.type
_entity.pdbx_description
1 polymer ?
#
loop_
_entity_poly.entity_id
_entity_poly.type
_entity_poly.pdbx_seq_one_letter_code
_entity_poly.pdbx_strand_id
1 'polypeptide(L)'
;KLYEMKPIKYSEAHSNENFAEIVCSNSFKSNLLTNACGLLKEELRRLDSLLIKIADETRVPAGQALAVDREIFSKKVTCELEKNEFIEIIRKEIVDIESLAKEGIVIIATGPLTSEGLAKNIGKITGEDKLYFYDAAAPIVNKDSINFKIAFYGDRYSQEKKKDESIEEWKKRLAIQEKDEQSYINLPMNQDEYEKFWNELVKAEVVTLHEFEKREIFEGCMPVEIMAKRGIDTLRFGP
;
A
#
# COMPACT_ATOMS: atom_id res chain seq x y z
N LYS A 1 2.94 -25.26 -9.96
CA LYS A 1 1.94 -25.24 -8.89
C LYS A 1 1.93 -23.88 -8.21
N LEU A 2 0.75 -23.30 -8.01
CA LEU A 2 0.52 -22.06 -7.28
C LEU A 2 -0.37 -22.34 -6.07
N TYR A 3 0.19 -22.16 -4.88
CA TYR A 3 -0.53 -22.42 -3.64
C TYR A 3 -1.10 -21.12 -3.07
N GLU A 4 -2.35 -21.12 -2.64
CA GLU A 4 -3.04 -20.02 -1.99
C GLU A 4 -3.91 -20.55 -0.86
N MET A 5 -3.77 -19.98 0.33
CA MET A 5 -4.54 -20.44 1.49
C MET A 5 -6.02 -20.05 1.45
N LYS A 6 -6.36 -18.96 0.75
CA LYS A 6 -7.77 -18.54 0.57
C LYS A 6 -8.47 -19.43 -0.44
N PRO A 7 -9.77 -19.72 -0.28
CA PRO A 7 -10.69 -19.24 0.76
C PRO A 7 -10.71 -20.10 2.03
N ILE A 8 -9.84 -21.11 2.17
CA ILE A 8 -9.84 -22.02 3.32
C ILE A 8 -9.40 -21.29 4.60
N LYS A 9 -8.44 -20.38 4.48
CA LYS A 9 -7.93 -19.57 5.57
C LYS A 9 -7.67 -18.14 5.09
N TYR A 10 -8.03 -17.16 5.89
CA TYR A 10 -7.79 -15.75 5.64
C TYR A 10 -6.82 -15.19 6.69
N SER A 11 -6.06 -14.16 6.32
CA SER A 11 -5.43 -13.26 7.30
C SER A 11 -6.45 -12.23 7.77
N GLU A 12 -6.11 -11.46 8.80
CA GLU A 12 -6.98 -10.42 9.37
C GLU A 12 -7.34 -9.30 8.37
N ALA A 13 -6.49 -9.06 7.37
CA ALA A 13 -6.69 -7.98 6.39
C ALA A 13 -7.24 -8.45 5.03
N HIS A 14 -7.25 -9.75 4.75
CA HIS A 14 -7.80 -10.27 3.51
C HIS A 14 -9.30 -10.51 3.63
N SER A 15 -10.07 -10.11 2.63
CA SER A 15 -11.53 -10.13 2.61
C SER A 15 -12.16 -10.97 1.48
N ASN A 16 -11.38 -11.31 0.46
CA ASN A 16 -11.87 -12.08 -0.68
C ASN A 16 -10.90 -13.22 -1.08
N GLU A 17 -11.36 -14.12 -1.92
CA GLU A 17 -10.60 -15.31 -2.34
C GLU A 17 -9.60 -15.08 -3.47
N ASN A 18 -9.56 -13.86 -4.05
CA ASN A 18 -8.73 -13.55 -5.19
C ASN A 18 -7.24 -13.54 -4.84
N PHE A 19 -6.41 -13.84 -5.85
CA PHE A 19 -4.97 -13.60 -5.78
C PHE A 19 -4.66 -12.11 -5.80
N ALA A 20 -3.47 -11.74 -5.33
CA ALA A 20 -2.95 -10.38 -5.37
C ALA A 20 -3.90 -9.34 -4.74
N GLU A 21 -4.67 -9.71 -3.72
CA GLU A 21 -5.46 -8.76 -2.94
C GLU A 21 -4.53 -7.78 -2.23
N ILE A 22 -4.71 -6.49 -2.52
CA ILE A 22 -3.89 -5.43 -1.95
C ILE A 22 -4.48 -5.03 -0.60
N VAL A 23 -3.72 -5.21 0.47
CA VAL A 23 -4.22 -5.06 1.85
C VAL A 23 -3.87 -3.74 2.52
N CYS A 24 -2.82 -3.04 2.09
CA CYS A 24 -2.40 -1.76 2.68
C CYS A 24 -3.03 -0.57 1.95
N SER A 25 -2.39 -0.09 0.89
CA SER A 25 -2.92 0.97 0.04
C SER A 25 -3.16 0.43 -1.37
N ASN A 26 -3.96 1.14 -2.18
CA ASN A 26 -4.15 0.75 -3.57
C ASN A 26 -3.05 1.27 -4.52
N SER A 27 -1.94 1.78 -3.98
CA SER A 27 -0.88 2.43 -4.73
C SER A 27 0.37 1.54 -4.87
N PHE A 28 0.87 1.43 -6.09
CA PHE A 28 2.19 0.88 -6.41
C PHE A 28 3.29 1.95 -6.39
N LYS A 29 3.11 3.04 -5.64
CA LYS A 29 4.04 4.18 -5.55
C LYS A 29 4.17 4.94 -6.88
N SER A 30 5.17 5.80 -6.97
CA SER A 30 5.38 6.66 -8.15
C SER A 30 5.51 5.87 -9.46
N ASN A 31 4.94 6.42 -10.53
CA ASN A 31 5.05 5.92 -11.90
C ASN A 31 6.02 6.76 -12.76
N LEU A 32 6.70 7.74 -12.16
CA LEU A 32 7.66 8.58 -12.87
C LEU A 32 8.99 7.83 -13.10
N LEU A 33 9.50 7.89 -14.32
CA LEU A 33 10.79 7.30 -14.69
C LEU A 33 11.98 7.94 -13.96
N THR A 34 11.81 9.13 -13.43
CA THR A 34 12.84 9.87 -12.69
C THR A 34 13.07 9.36 -11.28
N ASN A 35 12.27 8.40 -10.81
CA ASN A 35 12.50 7.75 -9.53
C ASN A 35 12.51 6.23 -9.62
N ALA A 36 13.18 5.59 -8.66
CA ALA A 36 13.43 4.15 -8.66
C ALA A 36 12.16 3.31 -8.80
N CYS A 37 11.06 3.68 -8.12
CA CYS A 37 9.81 2.93 -8.19
C CYS A 37 9.16 2.99 -9.58
N GLY A 38 9.25 4.12 -10.27
CA GLY A 38 8.73 4.28 -11.62
C GLY A 38 9.60 3.59 -12.65
N LEU A 39 10.91 3.70 -12.52
CA LEU A 39 11.87 3.03 -13.40
C LEU A 39 11.70 1.50 -13.32
N LEU A 40 11.63 0.92 -12.12
CA LEU A 40 11.38 -0.51 -11.94
C LEU A 40 10.08 -0.96 -12.64
N LYS A 41 8.99 -0.18 -12.54
CA LYS A 41 7.75 -0.52 -13.23
C LYS A 41 7.90 -0.51 -14.74
N GLU A 42 8.64 0.43 -15.27
CA GLU A 42 8.92 0.47 -16.72
C GLU A 42 9.77 -0.74 -17.17
N GLU A 43 10.76 -1.13 -16.40
CA GLU A 43 11.53 -2.35 -16.66
C GLU A 43 10.62 -3.58 -16.65
N LEU A 44 9.72 -3.68 -15.66
CA LEU A 44 8.75 -4.76 -15.58
C LEU A 44 7.75 -4.75 -16.76
N ARG A 45 7.34 -3.57 -17.28
CA ARG A 45 6.52 -3.47 -18.50
C ARG A 45 7.26 -4.06 -19.70
N ARG A 46 8.53 -3.73 -19.87
CA ARG A 46 9.37 -4.27 -20.96
C ARG A 46 9.63 -5.76 -20.83
N LEU A 47 9.53 -6.30 -19.63
CA LEU A 47 9.58 -7.74 -19.36
C LEU A 47 8.21 -8.43 -19.45
N ASP A 48 7.19 -7.74 -19.94
CA ASP A 48 5.81 -8.22 -20.09
C ASP A 48 5.21 -8.76 -18.78
N SER A 49 5.45 -8.04 -17.66
CA SER A 49 4.92 -8.41 -16.35
C SER A 49 3.41 -8.40 -16.32
N LEU A 50 2.79 -9.54 -16.08
CA LEU A 50 1.34 -9.70 -15.93
C LEU A 50 0.76 -8.72 -14.91
N LEU A 51 1.38 -8.58 -13.74
CA LEU A 51 0.88 -7.73 -12.66
C LEU A 51 0.90 -6.25 -13.03
N ILE A 52 1.96 -5.77 -13.70
CA ILE A 52 2.04 -4.36 -14.12
C ILE A 52 1.08 -4.07 -15.26
N LYS A 53 0.90 -4.99 -16.21
CA LYS A 53 -0.10 -4.88 -17.27
C LYS A 53 -1.50 -4.72 -16.68
N ILE A 54 -1.89 -5.59 -15.75
CA ILE A 54 -3.20 -5.52 -15.10
C ILE A 54 -3.33 -4.25 -14.25
N ALA A 55 -2.25 -3.81 -13.57
CA ALA A 55 -2.26 -2.57 -12.82
C ALA A 55 -2.50 -1.34 -13.73
N ASP A 56 -1.88 -1.29 -14.89
CA ASP A 56 -2.13 -0.22 -15.89
C ASP A 56 -3.57 -0.25 -16.41
N GLU A 57 -4.16 -1.43 -16.61
CA GLU A 57 -5.56 -1.61 -17.06
C GLU A 57 -6.60 -1.26 -15.99
N THR A 58 -6.25 -1.35 -14.73
CA THR A 58 -7.15 -1.10 -13.59
C THR A 58 -6.84 0.18 -12.85
N ARG A 59 -6.03 1.03 -13.50
CA ARG A 59 -5.57 2.29 -12.94
C ARG A 59 -6.73 3.20 -12.57
N VAL A 60 -6.58 3.84 -11.39
CA VAL A 60 -7.44 4.95 -10.95
C VAL A 60 -6.59 6.22 -10.80
N PRO A 61 -7.20 7.42 -10.89
CA PRO A 61 -6.47 8.67 -10.71
C PRO A 61 -5.73 8.73 -9.37
N ALA A 62 -4.43 9.00 -9.42
CA ALA A 62 -3.56 9.11 -8.24
C ALA A 62 -2.34 10.00 -8.50
N GLY A 63 -2.49 11.04 -9.32
CA GLY A 63 -1.41 11.95 -9.73
C GLY A 63 -0.24 11.19 -10.34
N GLN A 64 0.93 11.32 -9.73
CA GLN A 64 2.16 10.68 -10.22
C GLN A 64 2.30 9.21 -9.80
N ALA A 65 1.38 8.66 -9.03
CA ALA A 65 1.40 7.27 -8.60
C ALA A 65 0.65 6.35 -9.57
N LEU A 66 1.03 5.09 -9.62
CA LEU A 66 0.21 4.03 -10.18
C LEU A 66 -0.67 3.48 -9.06
N ALA A 67 -1.93 3.90 -9.01
CA ALA A 67 -2.93 3.34 -8.11
C ALA A 67 -3.99 2.59 -8.92
N VAL A 68 -4.59 1.58 -8.30
CA VAL A 68 -5.54 0.68 -8.98
C VAL A 68 -6.85 0.56 -8.19
N ASP A 69 -7.91 0.19 -8.88
CA ASP A 69 -9.08 -0.37 -8.23
C ASP A 69 -8.73 -1.76 -7.68
N ARG A 70 -8.72 -1.91 -6.35
CA ARG A 70 -8.25 -3.13 -5.67
C ARG A 70 -9.05 -4.37 -6.05
N GLU A 71 -10.37 -4.23 -6.16
CA GLU A 71 -11.27 -5.36 -6.43
C GLU A 71 -11.12 -5.80 -7.88
N ILE A 72 -11.13 -4.84 -8.81
CA ILE A 72 -10.98 -5.13 -10.24
C ILE A 72 -9.58 -5.71 -10.51
N PHE A 73 -8.54 -5.16 -9.86
CA PHE A 73 -7.17 -5.64 -10.00
C PHE A 73 -7.04 -7.10 -9.57
N SER A 74 -7.41 -7.43 -8.34
CA SER A 74 -7.29 -8.79 -7.80
C SER A 74 -8.12 -9.79 -8.57
N LYS A 75 -9.33 -9.40 -9.00
CA LYS A 75 -10.20 -10.25 -9.83
C LYS A 75 -9.60 -10.52 -11.20
N LYS A 76 -9.03 -9.51 -11.87
CA LYS A 76 -8.36 -9.70 -13.18
C LYS A 76 -7.12 -10.58 -13.05
N VAL A 77 -6.28 -10.38 -12.03
CA VAL A 77 -5.11 -11.24 -11.78
C VAL A 77 -5.55 -12.68 -11.60
N THR A 78 -6.57 -12.92 -10.78
CA THR A 78 -7.11 -14.26 -10.55
C THR A 78 -7.58 -14.91 -11.84
N CYS A 79 -8.37 -14.18 -12.63
CA CYS A 79 -8.90 -14.67 -13.90
C CYS A 79 -7.79 -15.04 -14.91
N GLU A 80 -6.72 -14.25 -15.00
CA GLU A 80 -5.60 -14.56 -15.91
C GLU A 80 -4.78 -15.76 -15.41
N LEU A 81 -4.61 -15.93 -14.10
CA LEU A 81 -3.95 -17.10 -13.54
C LEU A 81 -4.77 -18.38 -13.75
N GLU A 82 -6.09 -18.32 -13.60
CA GLU A 82 -7.00 -19.46 -13.80
C GLU A 82 -7.12 -19.91 -15.26
N LYS A 83 -6.95 -18.99 -16.20
CA LYS A 83 -6.93 -19.30 -17.64
C LYS A 83 -5.64 -19.94 -18.12
N ASN A 84 -4.57 -19.83 -17.33
CA ASN A 84 -3.25 -20.28 -17.76
C ASN A 84 -3.13 -21.80 -17.56
N GLU A 85 -3.06 -22.56 -18.65
CA GLU A 85 -2.95 -24.02 -18.66
C GLU A 85 -1.65 -24.57 -18.03
N PHE A 86 -0.62 -23.72 -17.87
CA PHE A 86 0.63 -24.09 -17.23
C PHE A 86 0.64 -23.89 -15.72
N ILE A 87 -0.46 -23.36 -15.14
CA ILE A 87 -0.57 -23.07 -13.70
C ILE A 87 -1.60 -24.01 -13.09
N GLU A 88 -1.14 -24.91 -12.24
CA GLU A 88 -2.00 -25.70 -11.35
C GLU A 88 -2.26 -24.93 -10.06
N ILE A 89 -3.48 -24.45 -9.85
CA ILE A 89 -3.88 -23.72 -8.64
C ILE A 89 -4.32 -24.71 -7.58
N ILE A 90 -3.71 -24.61 -6.39
CA ILE A 90 -4.00 -25.45 -5.24
C ILE A 90 -4.37 -24.57 -4.06
N ARG A 91 -5.63 -24.63 -3.64
CA ARG A 91 -6.16 -23.89 -2.50
C ARG A 91 -5.80 -24.61 -1.19
N LYS A 92 -4.64 -24.26 -0.64
CA LYS A 92 -4.07 -24.89 0.55
C LYS A 92 -3.06 -23.99 1.22
N GLU A 93 -3.11 -23.89 2.55
CA GLU A 93 -2.03 -23.29 3.33
C GLU A 93 -0.78 -24.18 3.26
N ILE A 94 0.37 -23.58 2.97
CA ILE A 94 1.67 -24.23 3.02
C ILE A 94 2.38 -23.82 4.30
N VAL A 95 2.83 -24.81 5.04
CA VAL A 95 3.59 -24.64 6.30
C VAL A 95 4.91 -25.39 6.31
N ASP A 96 5.21 -26.17 5.25
CA ASP A 96 6.43 -26.97 5.11
C ASP A 96 7.05 -26.72 3.73
N ILE A 97 8.02 -25.80 3.70
CA ILE A 97 8.77 -25.44 2.49
C ILE A 97 9.75 -26.52 2.09
N GLU A 98 10.37 -27.21 3.07
CA GLU A 98 11.42 -28.21 2.80
C GLU A 98 10.87 -29.39 2.02
N SER A 99 9.64 -29.81 2.29
CA SER A 99 8.97 -30.84 1.50
C SER A 99 8.73 -30.43 0.06
N LEU A 100 8.31 -29.20 -0.18
CA LEU A 100 8.12 -28.67 -1.54
C LEU A 100 9.44 -28.47 -2.28
N ALA A 101 10.50 -28.07 -1.58
CA ALA A 101 11.82 -27.86 -2.16
C ALA A 101 12.45 -29.15 -2.71
N LYS A 102 11.99 -30.33 -2.25
CA LYS A 102 12.38 -31.61 -2.84
C LYS A 102 11.81 -31.89 -4.23
N GLU A 103 10.68 -31.22 -4.53
CA GLU A 103 10.00 -31.34 -5.82
C GLU A 103 10.50 -30.32 -6.86
N GLY A 104 11.14 -29.22 -6.43
CA GLY A 104 11.64 -28.19 -7.33
C GLY A 104 11.94 -26.85 -6.63
N ILE A 105 12.07 -25.80 -7.43
CA ILE A 105 12.33 -24.46 -6.92
C ILE A 105 11.05 -23.91 -6.28
N VAL A 106 11.16 -23.39 -5.07
CA VAL A 106 10.06 -22.77 -4.33
C VAL A 106 10.25 -21.25 -4.29
N ILE A 107 9.21 -20.53 -4.70
CA ILE A 107 9.14 -19.06 -4.59
C ILE A 107 8.06 -18.71 -3.58
N ILE A 108 8.42 -17.95 -2.55
CA ILE A 108 7.49 -17.45 -1.54
C ILE A 108 7.08 -16.04 -1.93
N ALA A 109 5.79 -15.86 -2.24
CA ALA A 109 5.22 -14.58 -2.68
C ALA A 109 3.92 -14.28 -1.90
N THR A 110 3.89 -14.58 -0.61
CA THR A 110 2.71 -14.49 0.26
C THR A 110 2.35 -13.07 0.70
N GLY A 111 3.19 -12.10 0.33
CA GLY A 111 2.99 -10.71 0.73
C GLY A 111 3.27 -10.46 2.22
N PRO A 112 2.78 -9.34 2.76
CA PRO A 112 3.12 -8.93 4.13
C PRO A 112 2.44 -9.76 5.21
N LEU A 113 1.30 -10.40 4.93
CA LEU A 113 0.52 -11.17 5.90
C LEU A 113 0.70 -12.69 5.69
N THR A 114 1.94 -13.12 5.76
CA THR A 114 2.31 -14.54 5.72
C THR A 114 1.71 -15.27 6.93
N SER A 115 1.11 -16.45 6.69
CA SER A 115 0.50 -17.22 7.78
C SER A 115 1.53 -17.59 8.85
N GLU A 116 1.08 -17.67 10.10
CA GLU A 116 1.94 -17.98 11.25
C GLU A 116 2.72 -19.29 11.06
N GLY A 117 2.07 -20.33 10.51
CA GLY A 117 2.71 -21.62 10.24
C GLY A 117 3.85 -21.51 9.22
N LEU A 118 3.62 -20.78 8.12
CA LEU A 118 4.64 -20.55 7.11
C LEU A 118 5.74 -19.62 7.62
N ALA A 119 5.41 -18.57 8.36
CA ALA A 119 6.38 -17.66 8.97
C ALA A 119 7.34 -18.40 9.92
N LYS A 120 6.82 -19.28 10.78
CA LYS A 120 7.64 -20.13 11.64
C LYS A 120 8.58 -21.06 10.87
N ASN A 121 8.11 -21.60 9.73
CA ASN A 121 8.93 -22.47 8.89
C ASN A 121 10.04 -21.68 8.18
N ILE A 122 9.74 -20.49 7.67
CA ILE A 122 10.73 -19.56 7.11
C ILE A 122 11.80 -19.23 8.16
N GLY A 123 11.39 -18.86 9.38
CA GLY A 123 12.30 -18.55 10.47
C GLY A 123 13.27 -19.68 10.79
N LYS A 124 12.80 -20.94 10.78
CA LYS A 124 13.66 -22.12 10.96
C LYS A 124 14.70 -22.27 9.84
N ILE A 125 14.32 -22.01 8.60
CA ILE A 125 15.20 -22.16 7.44
C ILE A 125 16.26 -21.05 7.40
N THR A 126 15.85 -19.80 7.74
CA THR A 126 16.74 -18.64 7.70
C THR A 126 17.60 -18.48 8.96
N GLY A 127 17.25 -19.16 10.04
CA GLY A 127 17.86 -18.98 11.36
C GLY A 127 17.39 -17.71 12.07
N GLU A 128 16.35 -17.04 11.54
CA GLU A 128 15.77 -15.83 12.08
C GLU A 128 14.47 -16.16 12.82
N ASP A 129 14.37 -15.79 14.09
CA ASP A 129 13.22 -16.18 14.92
C ASP A 129 11.91 -15.49 14.50
N LYS A 130 11.96 -14.39 13.72
CA LYS A 130 10.77 -13.58 13.40
C LYS A 130 10.85 -12.93 12.01
N LEU A 131 9.74 -13.02 11.28
CA LEU A 131 9.46 -12.12 10.17
C LEU A 131 8.90 -10.82 10.75
N TYR A 132 9.52 -9.71 10.42
CA TYR A 132 9.04 -8.39 10.82
C TYR A 132 7.91 -7.96 9.90
N PHE A 133 6.71 -7.90 10.44
CA PHE A 133 5.57 -7.30 9.77
C PHE A 133 4.86 -6.36 10.74
N TYR A 134 4.52 -5.19 10.26
CA TYR A 134 3.70 -4.23 10.97
C TYR A 134 2.46 -3.95 10.14
N ASP A 135 1.28 -4.27 10.68
CA ASP A 135 0.01 -3.94 10.05
C ASP A 135 -0.37 -2.50 10.40
N ALA A 136 -0.20 -1.60 9.44
CA ALA A 136 -0.66 -0.23 9.54
C ALA A 136 -2.04 -0.13 8.88
N ALA A 137 -3.10 -0.29 9.65
CA ALA A 137 -4.46 -0.07 9.18
C ALA A 137 -4.64 1.40 8.76
N ALA A 138 -4.97 1.65 7.49
CA ALA A 138 -5.32 2.99 7.04
C ALA A 138 -6.71 3.37 7.56
N PRO A 139 -6.89 4.49 8.26
CA PRO A 139 -8.20 4.94 8.68
C PRO A 139 -9.07 5.29 7.46
N ILE A 140 -10.26 4.73 7.40
CA ILE A 140 -11.22 4.97 6.31
C ILE A 140 -12.36 5.84 6.85
N VAL A 141 -12.65 6.93 6.16
CA VAL A 141 -13.77 7.83 6.47
C VAL A 141 -14.80 7.80 5.37
N ASN A 142 -16.07 8.00 5.73
CA ASN A 142 -17.13 8.11 4.74
C ASN A 142 -17.00 9.45 4.01
N LYS A 143 -17.08 9.44 2.67
CA LYS A 143 -17.01 10.63 1.83
C LYS A 143 -18.04 11.70 2.24
N ASP A 144 -19.25 11.30 2.64
CA ASP A 144 -20.32 12.20 3.04
C ASP A 144 -20.04 12.91 4.38
N SER A 145 -19.06 12.42 5.16
CA SER A 145 -18.61 13.07 6.40
C SER A 145 -17.60 14.19 6.15
N ILE A 146 -17.10 14.36 4.93
CA ILE A 146 -16.06 15.33 4.58
C ILE A 146 -16.70 16.69 4.30
N ASN A 147 -16.25 17.70 5.04
CA ASN A 147 -16.68 19.07 4.82
C ASN A 147 -15.94 19.74 3.64
N PHE A 148 -16.47 19.65 2.44
CA PHE A 148 -15.90 20.26 1.24
C PHE A 148 -15.96 21.80 1.19
N LYS A 149 -16.45 22.49 2.24
CA LYS A 149 -16.23 23.93 2.39
C LYS A 149 -14.82 24.26 2.86
N ILE A 150 -14.13 23.29 3.47
CA ILE A 150 -12.76 23.39 3.99
C ILE A 150 -11.84 22.50 3.21
N ALA A 151 -12.23 21.22 3.03
CA ALA A 151 -11.50 20.24 2.24
C ALA A 151 -11.48 20.63 0.76
N PHE A 152 -10.40 20.30 0.08
CA PHE A 152 -10.25 20.53 -1.35
C PHE A 152 -9.52 19.35 -2.03
N TYR A 153 -9.76 19.18 -3.32
CA TYR A 153 -9.03 18.24 -4.12
C TYR A 153 -7.68 18.80 -4.56
N GLY A 154 -6.67 17.95 -4.66
CA GLY A 154 -5.37 18.38 -5.17
C GLY A 154 -4.33 17.26 -5.13
N ASP A 155 -3.31 17.41 -5.97
CA ASP A 155 -2.17 16.49 -6.04
C ASP A 155 -1.01 16.92 -5.15
N ARG A 156 -0.29 15.94 -4.62
CA ARG A 156 0.77 16.16 -3.64
C ARG A 156 1.99 16.92 -4.19
N TYR A 157 2.28 16.81 -5.49
CA TYR A 157 3.50 17.37 -6.13
C TYR A 157 3.21 18.32 -7.29
N SER A 158 1.99 18.41 -7.78
CA SER A 158 1.61 19.35 -8.85
C SER A 158 1.33 20.76 -8.35
N GLN A 159 1.35 20.97 -7.04
CA GLN A 159 0.89 22.18 -6.38
C GLN A 159 1.97 23.23 -6.12
N GLU A 160 3.25 22.90 -6.32
CA GLU A 160 4.30 23.91 -6.12
C GLU A 160 4.15 25.06 -7.12
N LYS A 161 4.09 26.27 -6.57
CA LYS A 161 4.12 27.49 -7.37
C LYS A 161 5.46 27.58 -8.11
N LYS A 162 5.42 27.66 -9.44
CA LYS A 162 6.63 27.85 -10.24
C LYS A 162 7.31 29.15 -9.86
N LYS A 163 8.65 29.22 -10.03
CA LYS A 163 9.47 30.33 -9.55
C LYS A 163 9.05 31.69 -10.10
N ASP A 164 8.54 31.72 -11.34
CA ASP A 164 8.13 32.92 -12.07
C ASP A 164 6.61 33.04 -12.24
N GLU A 165 5.82 32.25 -11.50
CA GLU A 165 4.37 32.21 -11.58
C GLU A 165 3.74 33.11 -10.52
N SER A 166 2.78 33.96 -10.92
CA SER A 166 1.99 34.76 -9.97
C SER A 166 1.04 33.84 -9.16
N ILE A 167 0.58 34.32 -8.00
CA ILE A 167 -0.40 33.60 -7.16
C ILE A 167 -1.71 33.34 -7.94
N GLU A 168 -2.12 34.29 -8.79
CA GLU A 168 -3.34 34.16 -9.58
C GLU A 168 -3.21 33.14 -10.71
N GLU A 169 -2.06 33.10 -11.38
CA GLU A 169 -1.75 32.09 -12.41
C GLU A 169 -1.64 30.72 -11.79
N TRP A 170 -0.99 30.59 -10.63
CA TRP A 170 -0.92 29.35 -9.87
C TRP A 170 -2.31 28.83 -9.50
N LYS A 171 -3.19 29.70 -8.94
CA LYS A 171 -4.58 29.33 -8.64
C LYS A 171 -5.37 28.95 -9.90
N LYS A 172 -5.18 29.66 -11.01
CA LYS A 172 -5.83 29.30 -12.29
C LYS A 172 -5.34 27.96 -12.81
N ARG A 173 -4.03 27.70 -12.71
CA ARG A 173 -3.45 26.40 -13.11
C ARG A 173 -3.98 25.25 -12.26
N LEU A 174 -4.07 25.45 -10.94
CA LEU A 174 -4.73 24.49 -10.04
C LEU A 174 -6.18 24.24 -10.44
N ALA A 175 -6.95 25.27 -10.68
CA ALA A 175 -8.36 25.17 -11.07
C ALA A 175 -8.59 24.48 -12.43
N ILE A 176 -7.63 24.56 -13.35
CA ILE A 176 -7.68 23.84 -14.63
C ILE A 176 -7.33 22.37 -14.46
N GLN A 177 -6.31 22.04 -13.63
CA GLN A 177 -5.97 20.67 -13.27
C GLN A 177 -7.06 19.98 -12.44
N GLU A 178 -7.85 20.75 -11.69
CA GLU A 178 -8.95 20.27 -10.86
C GLU A 178 -10.04 19.49 -11.61
N LYS A 179 -10.18 19.61 -12.91
CA LYS A 179 -11.30 19.00 -13.64
C LYS A 179 -11.09 17.56 -14.07
N ASP A 180 -9.86 17.13 -14.32
CA ASP A 180 -9.61 15.83 -14.96
C ASP A 180 -8.68 14.85 -14.17
N GLU A 181 -7.96 15.29 -13.12
CA GLU A 181 -6.96 14.45 -12.43
C GLU A 181 -6.94 14.60 -10.90
N GLN A 182 -8.06 14.84 -10.25
CA GLN A 182 -8.11 15.07 -8.79
C GLN A 182 -7.96 13.77 -8.01
N SER A 183 -6.76 13.52 -7.49
CA SER A 183 -6.40 12.25 -6.88
C SER A 183 -6.55 12.19 -5.37
N TYR A 184 -6.43 13.33 -4.69
CA TYR A 184 -6.41 13.37 -3.22
C TYR A 184 -7.36 14.44 -2.69
N ILE A 185 -7.96 14.13 -1.54
CA ILE A 185 -8.72 15.12 -0.75
C ILE A 185 -7.78 15.62 0.34
N ASN A 186 -7.52 16.92 0.32
CA ASN A 186 -6.68 17.59 1.31
C ASN A 186 -7.54 18.17 2.41
N LEU A 187 -7.20 17.92 3.65
CA LEU A 187 -7.84 18.43 4.86
C LEU A 187 -6.86 19.40 5.53
N PRO A 188 -6.93 20.70 5.21
CA PRO A 188 -6.02 21.68 5.79
C PRO A 188 -6.30 21.87 7.29
N MET A 189 -5.26 22.07 8.07
CA MET A 189 -5.31 22.45 9.48
C MET A 189 -4.48 23.71 9.69
N ASN A 190 -4.98 24.64 10.51
CA ASN A 190 -4.15 25.70 11.04
C ASN A 190 -3.26 25.18 12.18
N GLN A 191 -2.40 26.03 12.74
CA GLN A 191 -1.44 25.61 13.78
C GLN A 191 -2.16 25.06 15.02
N ASP A 192 -3.17 25.75 15.52
CA ASP A 192 -3.88 25.34 16.74
C ASP A 192 -4.63 24.02 16.54
N GLU A 193 -5.25 23.84 15.39
CA GLU A 193 -5.93 22.60 15.00
C GLU A 193 -4.93 21.45 14.89
N TYR A 194 -3.75 21.68 14.29
CA TYR A 194 -2.69 20.70 14.18
C TYR A 194 -2.10 20.29 15.53
N GLU A 195 -1.81 21.27 16.40
CA GLU A 195 -1.30 21.00 17.74
C GLU A 195 -2.30 20.19 18.59
N LYS A 196 -3.59 20.51 18.48
CA LYS A 196 -4.65 19.74 19.12
C LYS A 196 -4.72 18.33 18.57
N PHE A 197 -4.72 18.15 17.24
CA PHE A 197 -4.71 16.85 16.60
C PHE A 197 -3.51 16.01 17.04
N TRP A 198 -2.31 16.58 17.02
CA TRP A 198 -1.09 15.90 17.45
C TRP A 198 -1.16 15.47 18.92
N ASN A 199 -1.62 16.35 19.80
CA ASN A 199 -1.76 16.04 21.23
C ASN A 199 -2.75 14.90 21.51
N GLU A 200 -3.87 14.87 20.80
CA GLU A 200 -4.86 13.78 20.91
C GLU A 200 -4.28 12.47 20.37
N LEU A 201 -3.58 12.51 19.21
CA LEU A 201 -2.97 11.35 18.59
C LEU A 201 -1.89 10.70 19.49
N VAL A 202 -1.03 11.52 20.11
CA VAL A 202 0.03 11.02 21.01
C VAL A 202 -0.54 10.37 22.27
N LYS A 203 -1.71 10.82 22.73
CA LYS A 203 -2.40 10.31 23.93
C LYS A 203 -3.40 9.21 23.62
N ALA A 204 -3.71 8.99 22.35
CA ALA A 204 -4.69 7.99 21.94
C ALA A 204 -4.30 6.59 22.42
N GLU A 205 -5.31 5.79 22.71
CA GLU A 205 -5.12 4.36 22.94
C GLU A 205 -4.63 3.70 21.67
N VAL A 206 -3.56 2.93 21.77
CA VAL A 206 -2.97 2.18 20.66
C VAL A 206 -3.19 0.69 20.85
N VAL A 207 -3.29 -0.04 19.75
CA VAL A 207 -3.39 -1.50 19.78
C VAL A 207 -2.14 -2.06 20.47
N THR A 208 -2.34 -3.02 21.36
CA THR A 208 -1.24 -3.73 21.99
C THR A 208 -0.50 -4.55 20.95
N LEU A 209 0.79 -4.30 20.78
CA LEU A 209 1.63 -5.05 19.84
C LEU A 209 1.66 -6.53 20.25
N HIS A 210 1.54 -7.42 19.28
CA HIS A 210 1.77 -8.84 19.50
C HIS A 210 3.26 -9.12 19.79
N GLU A 211 3.58 -10.24 20.45
CA GLU A 211 4.96 -10.58 20.83
C GLU A 211 5.96 -10.66 19.67
N PHE A 212 5.46 -10.88 18.45
CA PHE A 212 6.27 -10.92 17.23
C PHE A 212 6.46 -9.56 16.56
N GLU A 213 5.69 -8.54 16.97
CA GLU A 213 5.80 -7.16 16.48
C GLU A 213 6.88 -6.43 17.28
N LYS A 214 8.14 -6.57 16.89
CA LYS A 214 9.22 -5.81 17.54
C LYS A 214 9.18 -4.33 17.14
N ARG A 215 9.81 -3.49 17.97
CA ARG A 215 9.93 -2.04 17.81
C ARG A 215 10.76 -1.58 16.60
N GLU A 216 11.30 -2.48 15.81
CA GLU A 216 12.07 -2.17 14.60
C GLU A 216 11.10 -1.99 13.45
N ILE A 217 10.71 -0.75 13.20
CA ILE A 217 9.72 -0.35 12.20
C ILE A 217 10.47 0.10 10.95
N PHE A 218 10.03 -0.40 9.79
CA PHE A 218 10.54 0.06 8.50
C PHE A 218 10.13 1.52 8.26
N GLU A 219 11.10 2.41 8.11
CA GLU A 219 10.89 3.86 7.99
C GLU A 219 9.87 4.24 6.90
N GLY A 220 9.80 3.49 5.81
CA GLY A 220 8.88 3.74 4.71
C GLY A 220 7.41 3.37 4.98
N CYS A 221 7.12 2.65 6.08
CA CYS A 221 5.76 2.19 6.45
C CYS A 221 5.49 2.39 7.95
N MET A 222 5.94 3.52 8.49
CA MET A 222 5.79 3.81 9.91
C MET A 222 4.35 4.22 10.24
N PRO A 223 3.74 3.63 11.28
CA PRO A 223 2.44 4.06 11.79
C PRO A 223 2.44 5.52 12.24
N VAL A 224 1.32 6.19 12.01
CA VAL A 224 1.17 7.63 12.28
C VAL A 224 1.37 7.96 13.78
N GLU A 225 0.94 7.10 14.68
CA GLU A 225 1.11 7.26 16.12
C GLU A 225 2.58 7.15 16.57
N ILE A 226 3.36 6.34 15.86
CA ILE A 226 4.81 6.22 16.12
C ILE A 226 5.54 7.47 15.61
N MET A 227 5.18 7.94 14.41
CA MET A 227 5.69 9.20 13.88
C MET A 227 5.37 10.37 14.82
N ALA A 228 4.13 10.46 15.29
CA ALA A 228 3.69 11.51 16.22
C ALA A 228 4.52 11.52 17.52
N LYS A 229 4.85 10.35 18.07
CA LYS A 229 5.68 10.21 19.29
C LYS A 229 7.14 10.65 19.10
N ARG A 230 7.65 10.73 17.86
CA ARG A 230 9.00 11.24 17.57
C ARG A 230 9.10 12.76 17.69
N GLY A 231 7.99 13.48 17.59
CA GLY A 231 7.92 14.92 17.75
C GLY A 231 6.80 15.56 16.96
N ILE A 232 6.43 16.79 17.35
CA ILE A 232 5.33 17.53 16.74
C ILE A 232 5.57 17.82 15.25
N ASP A 233 6.81 17.97 14.84
CA ASP A 233 7.15 18.31 13.45
C ASP A 233 7.27 17.08 12.54
N THR A 234 7.36 15.88 13.09
CA THR A 234 7.58 14.64 12.30
C THR A 234 6.45 14.36 11.32
N LEU A 235 5.19 14.62 11.69
CA LEU A 235 4.05 14.44 10.78
C LEU A 235 4.01 15.47 9.65
N ARG A 236 4.68 16.61 9.81
CA ARG A 236 4.72 17.70 8.80
C ARG A 236 5.82 17.52 7.78
N PHE A 237 6.98 17.05 8.21
CA PHE A 237 8.21 17.04 7.43
C PHE A 237 8.74 15.62 7.12
N GLY A 238 8.08 14.61 7.67
CA GLY A 238 8.50 13.22 7.56
C GLY A 238 9.49 12.80 8.67
N PRO A 239 9.82 11.52 8.71
CA PRO A 239 10.75 10.95 9.68
C PRO A 239 12.18 11.40 9.45
#